data_b246225ab932c15104e9c103de037c0f
#
_entry.id   b246225ab932c15104e9c103de037c0f
#
_cell.length_a   1.000
_cell.length_b   1.000
_cell.length_c   1.000
_cell.angle_alpha   90.00
_cell.angle_beta   90.00
_cell.angle_gamma   90.00
#
_symmetry.space_group_name_H-M   'P 1'
#
loop_
_entity.id
_entity.type
_entity.pdbx_description
1 polymer ?
#
loop_
_entity_poly.entity_id
_entity_poly.type
_entity_poly.pdbx_seq_one_letter_code
_entity_poly.pdbx_strand_id
1 'polypeptide(L)'
;MLVCGASFAGLAVARELAGAGADVLVVDRYEIGERATSACAAPTPWLHAMGVERSIRQELPCMAFHTPHGSARFRLPWSWSSFDYRELCAALWEQADARFEIAHVRGRSGDTVHTDRGDLTAPLIVDALGWRRVLGPGPNVQPPEARISRGLEVHPHADGPPTPDLEVWVDRSLIRYGYAWAVPAGGERRIGVGSYEPRHHVKEPTREIARRLDAEPVRYQGNWFPHRLRPAAADGVFFVGDSAGHCFPLSGEGIRTAFYFGIACGRELRAVLAGERSRDRALAAYGAFSDDHARAFRLALGLQRLVPALPPRALTGLLAVMGRERLCRRAFDWYLEQAHPRFAGRRASPQRHPSPSAAA
;
A
#
# COMPACT_ATOMS: atom_id res chain seq x y z
N MET A 1 22.53 7.86 -3.46
CA MET A 1 21.07 8.03 -3.54
C MET A 1 20.44 7.57 -2.23
N LEU A 2 19.37 8.24 -1.76
CA LEU A 2 18.74 7.95 -0.46
C LEU A 2 17.25 7.61 -0.63
N VAL A 3 16.82 6.47 -0.08
CA VAL A 3 15.42 6.05 0.02
C VAL A 3 15.03 6.04 1.50
N CYS A 4 14.13 6.93 1.88
CA CYS A 4 13.65 7.03 3.26
C CYS A 4 12.35 6.24 3.42
N GLY A 5 12.40 5.14 4.16
CA GLY A 5 11.29 4.20 4.40
C GLY A 5 11.54 2.83 3.75
N ALA A 6 11.52 1.76 4.54
CA ALA A 6 11.79 0.37 4.14
C ALA A 6 10.55 -0.52 4.24
N SER A 7 9.41 -0.04 3.74
CA SER A 7 8.18 -0.80 3.58
C SER A 7 7.85 -0.97 2.08
N PHE A 8 6.64 -1.36 1.73
CA PHE A 8 6.19 -1.70 0.36
C PHE A 8 6.70 -0.75 -0.73
N ALA A 9 6.54 0.58 -0.54
CA ALA A 9 6.89 1.56 -1.55
C ALA A 9 8.40 1.74 -1.69
N GLY A 10 9.12 1.93 -0.57
CA GLY A 10 10.58 2.12 -0.59
C GLY A 10 11.33 0.88 -1.06
N LEU A 11 10.90 -0.31 -0.64
CA LEU A 11 11.46 -1.58 -1.11
C LEU A 11 11.19 -1.82 -2.59
N ALA A 12 10.03 -1.42 -3.12
CA ALA A 12 9.75 -1.48 -4.55
C ALA A 12 10.67 -0.55 -5.35
N VAL A 13 10.98 0.65 -4.83
CA VAL A 13 11.98 1.55 -5.43
C VAL A 13 13.37 0.91 -5.40
N ALA A 14 13.83 0.43 -4.24
CA ALA A 14 15.14 -0.18 -4.09
C ALA A 14 15.32 -1.40 -5.01
N ARG A 15 14.29 -2.23 -5.14
CA ARG A 15 14.25 -3.37 -6.07
C ARG A 15 14.43 -2.93 -7.53
N GLU A 16 13.79 -1.86 -7.98
CA GLU A 16 13.93 -1.37 -9.36
C GLU A 16 15.32 -0.79 -9.64
N LEU A 17 16.05 -0.37 -8.60
CA LEU A 17 17.39 0.18 -8.70
C LEU A 17 18.49 -0.89 -8.67
N ALA A 18 18.15 -2.15 -8.41
CA ALA A 18 19.12 -3.25 -8.40
C ALA A 18 19.90 -3.34 -9.72
N GLY A 19 21.23 -3.34 -9.62
CA GLY A 19 22.13 -3.36 -10.77
C GLY A 19 22.18 -2.05 -11.57
N ALA A 20 21.73 -0.93 -11.00
CA ALA A 20 21.84 0.40 -11.65
C ALA A 20 23.24 1.04 -11.51
N GLY A 21 24.18 0.38 -10.83
CA GLY A 21 25.53 0.88 -10.63
C GLY A 21 25.64 2.10 -9.72
N ALA A 22 24.65 2.31 -8.85
CA ALA A 22 24.61 3.45 -7.93
C ALA A 22 24.70 2.98 -6.47
N ASP A 23 25.32 3.80 -5.62
CA ASP A 23 25.28 3.61 -4.17
C ASP A 23 23.88 4.03 -3.66
N VAL A 24 23.06 3.04 -3.31
CA VAL A 24 21.72 3.23 -2.78
C VAL A 24 21.72 2.92 -1.29
N LEU A 25 21.32 3.91 -0.47
CA LEU A 25 21.09 3.76 0.96
C LEU A 25 19.59 3.81 1.24
N VAL A 26 19.07 2.77 1.87
CA VAL A 26 17.71 2.74 2.41
C VAL A 26 17.79 2.99 3.91
N VAL A 27 16.95 3.89 4.42
CA VAL A 27 16.88 4.17 5.86
C VAL A 27 15.46 4.03 6.38
N ASP A 28 15.31 3.40 7.55
CA ASP A 28 14.05 3.34 8.28
C ASP A 28 14.35 3.36 9.79
N ARG A 29 13.37 3.71 10.59
CA ARG A 29 13.47 3.69 12.07
C ARG A 29 13.37 2.29 12.67
N TYR A 30 12.98 1.30 11.90
CA TYR A 30 12.80 -0.10 12.29
C TYR A 30 13.58 -1.01 11.35
N GLU A 31 13.87 -2.23 11.81
CA GLU A 31 14.35 -3.31 10.95
C GLU A 31 13.36 -3.59 9.81
N ILE A 32 13.90 -4.06 8.68
CA ILE A 32 13.07 -4.42 7.53
C ILE A 32 12.08 -5.53 7.93
N GLY A 33 10.78 -5.24 7.74
CA GLY A 33 9.72 -6.18 8.08
C GLY A 33 9.39 -6.29 9.57
N GLU A 34 9.97 -5.45 10.44
CA GLU A 34 9.71 -5.52 11.88
C GLU A 34 8.27 -5.12 12.24
N ARG A 35 7.73 -4.08 11.63
CA ARG A 35 6.42 -3.53 11.98
C ARG A 35 5.45 -3.47 10.82
N ALA A 36 4.50 -4.39 10.82
CA ALA A 36 3.31 -4.30 9.98
C ALA A 36 2.33 -3.23 10.53
N THR A 37 1.69 -2.50 9.62
CA THR A 37 0.66 -1.49 9.96
C THR A 37 -0.57 -1.63 9.06
N SER A 38 -0.72 -2.77 8.38
CA SER A 38 -1.73 -3.05 7.38
C SER A 38 -2.28 -4.46 7.58
N ALA A 39 -3.51 -4.72 7.12
CA ALA A 39 -4.11 -6.07 7.11
C ALA A 39 -3.31 -7.10 6.29
N CYS A 40 -2.28 -6.66 5.59
CA CYS A 40 -1.37 -7.51 4.82
C CYS A 40 -2.13 -8.46 3.89
N ALA A 41 -3.04 -7.90 3.10
CA ALA A 41 -3.73 -8.58 2.01
C ALA A 41 -3.63 -7.75 0.73
N ALA A 42 -3.38 -8.41 -0.39
CA ALA A 42 -3.25 -7.77 -1.70
C ALA A 42 -3.75 -8.71 -2.81
N PRO A 43 -4.04 -8.18 -4.02
CA PRO A 43 -4.32 -9.03 -5.17
C PRO A 43 -3.20 -10.02 -5.43
N THR A 44 -3.51 -11.31 -5.45
CA THR A 44 -2.54 -12.41 -5.66
C THR A 44 -1.65 -12.19 -6.88
N PRO A 45 -2.17 -11.73 -8.05
CA PRO A 45 -1.32 -11.45 -9.20
C PRO A 45 -0.21 -10.44 -8.96
N TRP A 46 -0.37 -9.52 -8.00
CA TRP A 46 0.69 -8.59 -7.62
C TRP A 46 1.80 -9.24 -6.80
N LEU A 47 1.46 -10.16 -5.89
CA LEU A 47 2.46 -10.88 -5.09
C LEU A 47 3.36 -11.75 -6.00
N HIS A 48 2.76 -12.41 -7.00
CA HIS A 48 3.51 -13.14 -8.03
C HIS A 48 4.35 -12.21 -8.90
N ALA A 49 3.79 -11.10 -9.38
CA ALA A 49 4.52 -10.15 -10.23
C ALA A 49 5.72 -9.50 -9.53
N MET A 50 5.66 -9.39 -8.20
CA MET A 50 6.76 -8.89 -7.37
C MET A 50 7.76 -9.98 -6.96
N GLY A 51 7.49 -11.27 -7.21
CA GLY A 51 8.33 -12.39 -6.81
C GLY A 51 8.38 -12.58 -5.29
N VAL A 52 7.21 -12.37 -4.64
CA VAL A 52 7.07 -12.45 -3.17
C VAL A 52 6.04 -13.49 -2.73
N GLU A 53 5.70 -14.43 -3.62
CA GLU A 53 4.69 -15.46 -3.40
C GLU A 53 4.97 -16.35 -2.18
N ARG A 54 6.23 -16.53 -1.79
CA ARG A 54 6.61 -17.28 -0.58
C ARG A 54 6.02 -16.69 0.70
N SER A 55 5.69 -15.40 0.68
CA SER A 55 5.06 -14.73 1.83
C SER A 55 3.57 -15.02 1.98
N ILE A 56 2.93 -15.63 0.98
CA ILE A 56 1.48 -15.89 0.98
C ILE A 56 1.12 -16.84 2.12
N ARG A 57 0.17 -16.44 2.94
CA ARG A 57 -0.38 -17.24 4.03
C ARG A 57 -1.64 -17.99 3.59
N GLN A 58 -2.50 -17.30 2.83
CA GLN A 58 -3.75 -17.88 2.35
C GLN A 58 -4.26 -17.13 1.12
N GLU A 59 -4.72 -17.87 0.10
CA GLU A 59 -5.47 -17.30 -1.02
C GLU A 59 -6.98 -17.21 -0.71
N LEU A 60 -7.58 -16.11 -1.14
CA LEU A 60 -8.96 -15.73 -0.87
C LEU A 60 -9.68 -15.49 -2.22
N PRO A 61 -10.26 -16.53 -2.83
CA PRO A 61 -10.91 -16.44 -4.13
C PRO A 61 -12.26 -15.72 -4.09
N CYS A 62 -12.78 -15.46 -2.90
CA CYS A 62 -14.09 -14.86 -2.71
C CYS A 62 -14.00 -13.67 -1.75
N MET A 63 -14.97 -12.75 -1.91
CA MET A 63 -15.19 -11.65 -1.00
C MET A 63 -16.67 -11.61 -0.59
N ALA A 64 -16.94 -11.56 0.70
CA ALA A 64 -18.29 -11.48 1.24
C ALA A 64 -18.53 -10.07 1.80
N PHE A 65 -19.59 -9.41 1.34
CA PHE A 65 -20.04 -8.14 1.87
C PHE A 65 -21.28 -8.34 2.74
N HIS A 66 -21.23 -7.80 3.93
CA HIS A 66 -22.31 -7.88 4.91
C HIS A 66 -22.88 -6.49 5.19
N THR A 67 -24.20 -6.44 5.27
CA THR A 67 -24.95 -5.26 5.71
C THR A 67 -25.94 -5.68 6.79
N PRO A 68 -26.60 -4.77 7.52
CA PRO A 68 -27.66 -5.14 8.47
C PRO A 68 -28.86 -5.87 7.87
N HIS A 69 -28.99 -5.88 6.53
CA HIS A 69 -30.15 -6.46 5.85
C HIS A 69 -29.82 -7.66 4.96
N GLY A 70 -28.61 -8.19 5.01
CA GLY A 70 -28.19 -9.36 4.27
C GLY A 70 -26.75 -9.30 3.78
N SER A 71 -26.35 -10.36 3.11
CA SER A 71 -24.97 -10.53 2.61
C SER A 71 -24.97 -10.83 1.12
N ALA A 72 -23.89 -10.44 0.46
CA ALA A 72 -23.61 -10.76 -0.93
C ALA A 72 -22.19 -11.31 -1.04
N ARG A 73 -22.06 -12.51 -1.63
CA ARG A 73 -20.78 -13.18 -1.84
C ARG A 73 -20.36 -13.04 -3.29
N PHE A 74 -19.14 -12.56 -3.52
CA PHE A 74 -18.54 -12.34 -4.82
C PHE A 74 -17.46 -13.38 -5.06
N ARG A 75 -17.56 -14.15 -6.13
CA ARG A 75 -16.43 -14.89 -6.65
C ARG A 75 -15.59 -13.95 -7.48
N LEU A 76 -14.36 -13.70 -7.04
CA LEU A 76 -13.47 -12.74 -7.67
C LEU A 76 -12.94 -13.26 -9.02
N PRO A 77 -12.70 -12.41 -10.01
CA PRO A 77 -12.06 -12.80 -11.28
C PRO A 77 -10.57 -13.16 -11.11
N TRP A 78 -9.99 -12.74 -10.01
CA TRP A 78 -8.64 -13.05 -9.53
C TRP A 78 -8.66 -13.04 -8.01
N SER A 79 -7.82 -13.85 -7.35
CA SER A 79 -7.83 -13.97 -5.89
C SER A 79 -7.12 -12.80 -5.21
N TRP A 80 -7.50 -12.55 -3.96
CA TRP A 80 -6.67 -11.85 -2.99
C TRP A 80 -5.84 -12.87 -2.22
N SER A 81 -4.73 -12.44 -1.65
CA SER A 81 -3.98 -13.25 -0.69
C SER A 81 -3.62 -12.44 0.53
N SER A 82 -3.82 -13.05 1.69
CA SER A 82 -3.14 -12.60 2.89
C SER A 82 -1.70 -13.09 2.87
N PHE A 83 -0.79 -12.31 3.46
CA PHE A 83 0.64 -12.61 3.45
C PHE A 83 1.33 -12.26 4.77
N ASP A 84 2.51 -12.82 4.99
CA ASP A 84 3.39 -12.43 6.07
C ASP A 84 4.17 -11.18 5.69
N TYR A 85 4.07 -10.13 6.52
CA TYR A 85 4.72 -8.85 6.23
C TYR A 85 6.24 -8.95 6.25
N ARG A 86 6.81 -9.65 7.23
CA ARG A 86 8.26 -9.81 7.38
C ARG A 86 8.85 -10.57 6.20
N GLU A 87 8.22 -11.68 5.83
CA GLU A 87 8.65 -12.49 4.69
C GLU A 87 8.54 -11.74 3.37
N LEU A 88 7.47 -10.95 3.18
CA LEU A 88 7.30 -10.11 1.99
C LEU A 88 8.41 -9.06 1.89
N CYS A 89 8.67 -8.32 2.98
CA CYS A 89 9.71 -7.31 3.01
C CYS A 89 11.10 -7.92 2.80
N ALA A 90 11.39 -9.08 3.41
CA ALA A 90 12.63 -9.81 3.19
C ALA A 90 12.79 -10.25 1.72
N ALA A 91 11.72 -10.78 1.11
CA ALA A 91 11.74 -11.18 -0.30
C ALA A 91 11.95 -10.01 -1.27
N LEU A 92 11.43 -8.83 -0.96
CA LEU A 92 11.72 -7.61 -1.73
C LEU A 92 13.15 -7.11 -1.52
N TRP A 93 13.63 -7.17 -0.29
CA TRP A 93 14.98 -6.74 0.06
C TRP A 93 16.05 -7.61 -0.60
N GLU A 94 15.87 -8.91 -0.65
CA GLU A 94 16.75 -9.86 -1.37
C GLU A 94 16.88 -9.55 -2.89
N GLN A 95 15.92 -8.83 -3.45
CA GLN A 95 15.94 -8.40 -4.85
C GLN A 95 16.57 -7.02 -5.03
N ALA A 96 16.90 -6.32 -3.94
CA ALA A 96 17.54 -5.01 -3.97
C ALA A 96 19.08 -5.15 -3.95
N ASP A 97 19.73 -4.15 -4.53
CA ASP A 97 21.20 -3.96 -4.47
C ASP A 97 21.42 -2.61 -3.76
N ALA A 98 21.33 -2.63 -2.43
CA ALA A 98 21.32 -1.43 -1.62
C ALA A 98 21.86 -1.71 -0.20
N ARG A 99 22.34 -0.66 0.47
CA ARG A 99 22.65 -0.70 1.91
C ARG A 99 21.45 -0.31 2.73
N PHE A 100 21.36 -0.80 3.95
CA PHE A 100 20.30 -0.46 4.89
C PHE A 100 20.88 0.07 6.20
N GLU A 101 20.29 1.14 6.73
CA GLU A 101 20.62 1.67 8.04
C GLU A 101 19.36 1.99 8.85
N ILE A 102 19.38 1.64 10.12
CA ILE A 102 18.33 2.03 11.06
C ILE A 102 18.58 3.47 11.49
N ALA A 103 17.72 4.40 11.03
CA ALA A 103 17.75 5.79 11.43
C ALA A 103 16.36 6.44 11.35
N HIS A 104 16.02 7.26 12.33
CA HIS A 104 14.75 7.99 12.34
C HIS A 104 14.89 9.31 11.58
N VAL A 105 14.30 9.40 10.41
CA VAL A 105 14.26 10.62 9.59
C VAL A 105 13.35 11.66 10.24
N ARG A 106 13.87 12.87 10.45
CA ARG A 106 13.18 13.98 11.13
C ARG A 106 12.75 15.10 10.20
N GLY A 107 13.42 15.25 9.05
CA GLY A 107 13.17 16.30 8.08
C GLY A 107 14.31 16.46 7.09
N ARG A 108 14.34 17.56 6.33
CA ARG A 108 15.42 17.87 5.40
C ARG A 108 15.68 19.37 5.24
N SER A 109 16.87 19.71 4.76
CA SER A 109 17.27 21.04 4.30
C SER A 109 18.00 20.88 2.95
N GLY A 110 17.39 21.33 1.86
CA GLY A 110 17.94 21.09 0.53
C GLY A 110 18.08 19.60 0.22
N ASP A 111 19.28 19.16 -0.15
CA ASP A 111 19.61 17.76 -0.44
C ASP A 111 20.14 17.00 0.80
N THR A 112 20.04 17.58 1.99
CA THR A 112 20.46 16.99 3.26
C THR A 112 19.23 16.53 4.05
N VAL A 113 19.15 15.24 4.38
CA VAL A 113 18.14 14.61 5.22
C VAL A 113 18.69 14.50 6.64
N HIS A 114 17.93 15.02 7.61
CA HIS A 114 18.28 15.01 9.02
C HIS A 114 17.71 13.75 9.69
N THR A 115 18.59 13.02 10.39
CA THR A 115 18.20 11.83 11.15
C THR A 115 18.64 11.93 12.62
N ASP A 116 18.25 10.98 13.43
CA ASP A 116 18.73 10.84 14.81
C ASP A 116 20.16 10.27 14.91
N ARG A 117 20.73 9.85 13.77
CA ARG A 117 22.11 9.33 13.68
C ARG A 117 23.06 10.24 12.91
N GLY A 118 22.61 11.42 12.55
CA GLY A 118 23.38 12.40 11.78
C GLY A 118 22.71 12.74 10.45
N ASP A 119 23.35 13.59 9.69
CA ASP A 119 22.86 14.13 8.44
C ASP A 119 23.34 13.27 7.26
N LEU A 120 22.43 13.00 6.32
CA LEU A 120 22.66 12.24 5.10
C LEU A 120 22.43 13.14 3.89
N THR A 121 23.42 13.32 3.04
CA THR A 121 23.30 14.13 1.83
C THR A 121 23.31 13.24 0.59
N ALA A 122 22.34 13.44 -0.29
CA ALA A 122 22.26 12.69 -1.54
C ALA A 122 21.61 13.53 -2.66
N PRO A 123 22.10 13.43 -3.92
CA PRO A 123 21.52 14.15 -5.05
C PRO A 123 20.12 13.66 -5.46
N LEU A 124 19.74 12.44 -5.10
CA LEU A 124 18.45 11.84 -5.36
C LEU A 124 17.85 11.33 -4.07
N ILE A 125 16.67 11.83 -3.70
CA ILE A 125 16.00 11.55 -2.43
C ILE A 125 14.58 11.06 -2.71
N VAL A 126 14.19 9.95 -2.06
CA VAL A 126 12.84 9.40 -2.07
C VAL A 126 12.25 9.43 -0.67
N ASP A 127 11.07 10.01 -0.51
CA ASP A 127 10.24 9.92 0.70
C ASP A 127 9.22 8.78 0.53
N ALA A 128 9.45 7.67 1.20
CA ALA A 128 8.55 6.54 1.38
C ALA A 128 8.15 6.34 2.86
N LEU A 129 8.20 7.44 3.67
CA LEU A 129 7.98 7.45 5.12
C LEU A 129 6.50 7.41 5.54
N GLY A 130 5.61 7.16 4.58
CA GLY A 130 4.19 7.00 4.82
C GLY A 130 3.44 8.33 4.95
N TRP A 131 2.26 8.27 5.54
CA TRP A 131 1.27 9.35 5.51
C TRP A 131 1.77 10.72 6.01
N ARG A 132 2.78 10.75 6.86
CA ARG A 132 3.36 11.98 7.42
C ARG A 132 4.07 12.83 6.39
N ARG A 133 4.61 12.23 5.30
CA ARG A 133 5.34 12.96 4.25
C ARG A 133 6.44 13.87 4.86
N VAL A 134 7.34 13.26 5.61
CA VAL A 134 8.30 13.94 6.49
C VAL A 134 9.23 14.90 5.73
N LEU A 135 9.58 14.57 4.47
CA LEU A 135 10.47 15.40 3.64
C LEU A 135 9.71 16.37 2.73
N GLY A 136 8.38 16.45 2.87
CA GLY A 136 7.52 17.33 2.07
C GLY A 136 7.59 18.79 2.50
N PRO A 137 7.31 19.73 1.56
CA PRO A 137 7.18 21.13 1.90
C PRO A 137 5.91 21.41 2.69
N GLY A 138 5.95 22.47 3.49
CA GLY A 138 4.80 23.00 4.22
C GLY A 138 4.53 22.31 5.56
N PRO A 139 3.48 22.73 6.26
CA PRO A 139 3.17 22.22 7.59
C PRO A 139 2.72 20.77 7.52
N ASN A 140 3.25 19.93 8.42
CA ASN A 140 2.82 18.56 8.60
C ASN A 140 1.55 18.52 9.45
N VAL A 141 0.39 18.69 8.79
CA VAL A 141 -0.92 18.67 9.46
C VAL A 141 -1.18 17.28 10.03
N GLN A 142 -1.41 17.23 11.32
CA GLN A 142 -1.66 15.98 12.04
C GLN A 142 -3.17 15.69 12.17
N PRO A 143 -3.59 14.41 12.35
CA PRO A 143 -4.97 14.10 12.74
C PRO A 143 -5.30 14.76 14.10
N PRO A 144 -6.55 15.19 14.31
CA PRO A 144 -7.72 14.97 13.45
C PRO A 144 -7.94 16.01 12.35
N GLU A 145 -7.09 17.01 12.19
CA GLU A 145 -7.25 18.09 11.19
C GLU A 145 -6.83 17.62 9.78
N ALA A 146 -5.91 16.66 9.70
CA ALA A 146 -5.55 16.04 8.44
C ALA A 146 -6.73 15.24 7.86
N ARG A 147 -7.06 15.47 6.58
CA ARG A 147 -8.12 14.73 5.86
C ARG A 147 -7.60 13.37 5.39
N ILE A 148 -7.43 12.48 6.34
CA ILE A 148 -6.94 11.11 6.15
C ILE A 148 -7.87 10.10 6.80
N SER A 149 -7.73 8.84 6.42
CA SER A 149 -8.43 7.71 7.04
C SER A 149 -7.58 7.09 8.15
N ARG A 150 -8.22 6.29 8.99
CA ARG A 150 -7.53 5.49 10.02
C ARG A 150 -8.06 4.07 10.02
N GLY A 151 -7.20 3.12 10.35
CA GLY A 151 -7.56 1.72 10.56
C GLY A 151 -6.97 1.19 11.84
N LEU A 152 -7.68 0.26 12.45
CA LEU A 152 -7.21 -0.53 13.58
C LEU A 152 -7.70 -1.96 13.41
N GLU A 153 -6.84 -2.92 13.68
CA GLU A 153 -7.20 -4.34 13.64
C GLU A 153 -6.61 -5.11 14.81
N VAL A 154 -7.12 -6.30 15.02
CA VAL A 154 -6.67 -7.30 15.97
C VAL A 154 -6.36 -8.61 15.26
N HIS A 155 -5.47 -9.41 15.81
CA HIS A 155 -4.96 -10.65 15.21
C HIS A 155 -5.20 -11.85 16.12
N PRO A 156 -6.44 -12.25 16.39
CA PRO A 156 -6.72 -13.48 17.13
C PRO A 156 -6.22 -14.72 16.39
N HIS A 157 -5.92 -15.79 17.12
CA HIS A 157 -5.79 -17.11 16.52
C HIS A 157 -7.13 -17.55 15.91
N ALA A 158 -7.06 -18.31 14.84
CA ALA A 158 -8.22 -18.90 14.19
C ALA A 158 -8.20 -20.41 14.43
N ASP A 159 -9.15 -20.86 15.22
CA ASP A 159 -9.41 -22.29 15.40
C ASP A 159 -10.40 -22.76 14.31
N GLY A 160 -10.14 -23.92 13.72
CA GLY A 160 -10.99 -24.51 12.70
C GLY A 160 -10.50 -24.34 11.25
N PRO A 161 -11.25 -24.83 10.28
CA PRO A 161 -10.85 -24.80 8.88
C PRO A 161 -10.80 -23.37 8.36
N PRO A 162 -9.82 -23.03 7.50
CA PRO A 162 -9.70 -21.70 6.92
C PRO A 162 -10.90 -21.37 6.05
N THR A 163 -11.50 -20.19 6.25
CA THR A 163 -12.57 -19.68 5.37
C THR A 163 -11.99 -19.13 4.08
N PRO A 164 -12.65 -19.34 2.92
CA PRO A 164 -12.13 -18.86 1.64
C PRO A 164 -12.45 -17.40 1.36
N ASP A 165 -13.16 -16.73 2.24
CA ASP A 165 -13.75 -15.42 2.01
C ASP A 165 -12.96 -14.33 2.77
N LEU A 166 -12.61 -13.26 2.06
CA LEU A 166 -12.34 -11.97 2.66
C LEU A 166 -13.70 -11.33 2.99
N GLU A 167 -13.95 -11.03 4.25
CA GLU A 167 -15.23 -10.50 4.69
C GLU A 167 -15.17 -9.00 4.94
N VAL A 168 -16.21 -8.28 4.51
CA VAL A 168 -16.34 -6.83 4.66
C VAL A 168 -17.72 -6.48 5.18
N TRP A 169 -17.80 -5.70 6.25
CA TRP A 169 -19.05 -5.18 6.81
C TRP A 169 -19.20 -3.69 6.53
N VAL A 170 -20.30 -3.32 5.87
CA VAL A 170 -20.73 -1.94 5.70
C VAL A 170 -21.95 -1.72 6.57
N ASP A 171 -21.70 -1.38 7.83
CA ASP A 171 -22.71 -1.23 8.88
C ASP A 171 -22.49 0.09 9.64
N ARG A 172 -23.44 1.02 9.50
CA ARG A 172 -23.38 2.34 10.15
C ARG A 172 -23.50 2.27 11.67
N SER A 173 -24.08 1.19 12.21
CA SER A 173 -24.15 1.00 13.66
C SER A 173 -22.79 0.66 14.24
N LEU A 174 -21.90 0.08 13.42
CA LEU A 174 -20.52 -0.24 13.77
C LEU A 174 -19.60 0.95 13.51
N ILE A 175 -19.64 1.51 12.31
CA ILE A 175 -18.87 2.68 11.91
C ILE A 175 -19.60 3.51 10.84
N ARG A 176 -19.88 4.78 11.13
CA ARG A 176 -20.73 5.63 10.28
C ARG A 176 -20.15 5.88 8.89
N TYR A 177 -18.84 6.12 8.79
CA TYR A 177 -18.13 6.41 7.55
C TYR A 177 -16.90 5.53 7.45
N GLY A 178 -17.11 4.31 6.98
CA GLY A 178 -16.05 3.30 6.90
C GLY A 178 -16.62 1.91 6.70
N TYR A 179 -15.83 0.92 7.05
CA TYR A 179 -16.18 -0.49 6.98
C TYR A 179 -15.35 -1.30 7.98
N ALA A 180 -15.81 -2.50 8.28
CA ALA A 180 -15.02 -3.49 8.99
C ALA A 180 -14.58 -4.60 8.05
N TRP A 181 -13.55 -5.34 8.43
CA TRP A 181 -13.06 -6.50 7.68
C TRP A 181 -12.67 -7.65 8.57
N ALA A 182 -12.68 -8.85 8.01
CA ALA A 182 -11.97 -10.01 8.52
C ALA A 182 -11.22 -10.68 7.37
N VAL A 183 -9.90 -10.77 7.52
CA VAL A 183 -9.01 -11.38 6.53
C VAL A 183 -8.42 -12.64 7.13
N PRO A 184 -8.77 -13.83 6.61
CA PRO A 184 -8.12 -15.07 7.00
C PRO A 184 -6.65 -15.07 6.59
N ALA A 185 -5.77 -15.54 7.48
CA ALA A 185 -4.33 -15.56 7.25
C ALA A 185 -3.69 -16.84 7.82
N GLY A 186 -4.20 -18.00 7.38
CA GLY A 186 -3.79 -19.29 7.90
C GLY A 186 -4.31 -19.52 9.33
N GLY A 187 -3.39 -19.66 10.30
CA GLY A 187 -3.76 -19.86 11.71
C GLY A 187 -4.20 -18.61 12.47
N GLU A 188 -4.48 -17.50 11.78
CA GLU A 188 -5.00 -16.26 12.38
C GLU A 188 -6.07 -15.60 11.52
N ARG A 189 -6.85 -14.71 12.14
CA ARG A 189 -7.77 -13.79 11.45
C ARG A 189 -7.34 -12.36 11.76
N ARG A 190 -7.35 -11.50 10.75
CA ARG A 190 -7.07 -10.07 10.88
C ARG A 190 -8.38 -9.33 10.81
N ILE A 191 -8.89 -8.95 11.98
CA ILE A 191 -10.22 -8.36 12.15
C ILE A 191 -10.05 -6.88 12.46
N GLY A 192 -10.61 -6.00 11.65
CA GLY A 192 -10.40 -4.58 11.82
C GLY A 192 -11.55 -3.69 11.39
N VAL A 193 -11.40 -2.41 11.72
CA VAL A 193 -12.31 -1.34 11.31
C VAL A 193 -11.50 -0.18 10.75
N GLY A 194 -11.93 0.31 9.59
CA GLY A 194 -11.45 1.54 8.97
C GLY A 194 -12.48 2.65 9.02
N SER A 195 -12.04 3.87 9.34
CA SER A 195 -12.86 5.08 9.24
C SER A 195 -12.26 6.05 8.22
N TYR A 196 -13.10 6.58 7.35
CA TYR A 196 -12.75 7.67 6.43
C TYR A 196 -12.76 9.05 7.10
N GLU A 197 -13.25 9.12 8.34
CA GLU A 197 -13.28 10.33 9.15
C GLU A 197 -12.27 10.20 10.30
N PRO A 198 -11.22 11.03 10.33
CA PRO A 198 -10.15 10.92 11.32
C PRO A 198 -10.60 11.11 12.76
N ARG A 199 -11.72 11.83 12.98
CA ARG A 199 -12.28 12.07 14.32
C ARG A 199 -13.03 10.87 14.90
N HIS A 200 -13.43 9.91 14.07
CA HIS A 200 -14.12 8.72 14.55
C HIS A 200 -13.13 7.71 15.14
N HIS A 201 -13.34 7.39 16.41
CA HIS A 201 -12.56 6.36 17.07
C HIS A 201 -12.93 4.97 16.54
N VAL A 202 -11.92 4.14 16.24
CA VAL A 202 -12.10 2.79 15.67
C VAL A 202 -11.85 1.66 16.67
N LYS A 203 -11.39 1.96 17.90
CA LYS A 203 -11.04 0.93 18.88
C LYS A 203 -12.26 0.11 19.35
N GLU A 204 -13.31 0.79 19.79
CA GLU A 204 -14.52 0.09 20.22
C GLU A 204 -15.26 -0.61 19.07
N PRO A 205 -15.41 0.00 17.86
CA PRO A 205 -15.88 -0.73 16.69
C PRO A 205 -15.04 -1.99 16.35
N THR A 206 -13.71 -1.94 16.49
CA THR A 206 -12.84 -3.10 16.26
C THR A 206 -13.10 -4.21 17.30
N ARG A 207 -13.27 -3.85 18.55
CA ARG A 207 -13.64 -4.81 19.60
C ARG A 207 -15.02 -5.41 19.37
N GLU A 208 -15.96 -4.59 18.93
CA GLU A 208 -17.32 -5.03 18.63
C GLU A 208 -17.38 -6.04 17.51
N ILE A 209 -16.68 -5.78 16.38
CA ILE A 209 -16.65 -6.75 15.27
C ILE A 209 -15.92 -8.03 15.67
N ALA A 210 -14.84 -7.94 16.47
CA ALA A 210 -14.16 -9.13 16.98
C ALA A 210 -15.11 -9.99 17.84
N ARG A 211 -15.87 -9.37 18.76
CA ARG A 211 -16.89 -10.09 19.57
C ARG A 211 -17.99 -10.72 18.73
N ARG A 212 -18.48 -10.04 17.69
CA ARG A 212 -19.49 -10.60 16.75
C ARG A 212 -18.97 -11.84 16.00
N LEU A 213 -17.65 -11.98 15.90
CA LEU A 213 -16.96 -13.09 15.25
C LEU A 213 -16.36 -14.11 16.23
N ASP A 214 -16.80 -14.06 17.51
CA ASP A 214 -16.31 -14.89 18.59
C ASP A 214 -14.78 -14.93 18.70
N ALA A 215 -14.15 -13.75 18.49
CA ALA A 215 -12.71 -13.60 18.46
C ALA A 215 -12.21 -12.68 19.58
N GLU A 216 -11.11 -13.08 20.24
CA GLU A 216 -10.48 -12.25 21.25
C GLU A 216 -9.74 -11.07 20.63
N PRO A 217 -9.97 -9.81 21.08
CA PRO A 217 -9.33 -8.63 20.51
C PRO A 217 -7.90 -8.44 21.04
N VAL A 218 -6.97 -9.22 20.52
CA VAL A 218 -5.54 -9.25 20.88
C VAL A 218 -4.65 -8.74 19.74
N ARG A 219 -3.39 -8.42 20.06
CA ARG A 219 -2.37 -8.00 19.09
C ARG A 219 -2.83 -6.86 18.20
N TYR A 220 -3.16 -5.73 18.81
CA TYR A 220 -3.61 -4.54 18.12
C TYR A 220 -2.54 -3.97 17.21
N GLN A 221 -2.90 -3.68 15.94
CA GLN A 221 -2.11 -2.85 15.04
C GLN A 221 -2.99 -1.91 14.24
N GLY A 222 -2.43 -0.82 13.77
CA GLY A 222 -3.17 0.14 12.95
C GLY A 222 -2.34 1.33 12.55
N ASN A 223 -2.87 2.08 11.60
CA ASN A 223 -2.23 3.28 11.10
C ASN A 223 -3.26 4.28 10.56
N TRP A 224 -2.75 5.47 10.28
CA TRP A 224 -3.39 6.46 9.45
C TRP A 224 -2.97 6.23 8.00
N PHE A 225 -3.86 6.49 7.05
CA PHE A 225 -3.55 6.39 5.62
C PHE A 225 -4.28 7.47 4.82
N PRO A 226 -3.62 8.09 3.84
CA PRO A 226 -4.24 9.10 2.99
C PRO A 226 -5.20 8.43 2.01
N HIS A 227 -6.23 9.16 1.62
CA HIS A 227 -7.17 8.74 0.58
C HIS A 227 -7.29 9.80 -0.53
N ARG A 228 -6.26 10.63 -0.69
CA ARG A 228 -6.17 11.64 -1.76
C ARG A 228 -4.75 11.70 -2.27
N LEU A 229 -4.62 11.82 -3.57
CA LEU A 229 -3.32 12.09 -4.16
C LEU A 229 -2.76 13.41 -3.64
N ARG A 230 -1.46 13.41 -3.43
CA ARG A 230 -0.61 14.56 -3.14
C ARG A 230 0.41 14.68 -4.28
N PRO A 231 1.05 15.83 -4.53
CA PRO A 231 2.11 15.92 -5.54
C PRO A 231 3.17 14.83 -5.31
N ALA A 232 3.40 13.97 -6.30
CA ALA A 232 4.37 12.87 -6.19
C ALA A 232 5.82 13.34 -6.35
N ALA A 233 6.01 14.59 -6.78
CA ALA A 233 7.30 15.26 -6.84
C ALA A 233 7.17 16.70 -6.34
N ALA A 234 8.04 17.12 -5.44
CA ALA A 234 8.10 18.50 -4.95
C ALA A 234 9.49 18.77 -4.37
N ASP A 235 10.02 19.99 -4.59
CA ASP A 235 11.28 20.49 -4.02
C ASP A 235 12.45 19.50 -4.16
N GLY A 236 12.58 18.86 -5.33
CA GLY A 236 13.65 17.92 -5.60
C GLY A 236 13.50 16.53 -4.98
N VAL A 237 12.37 16.21 -4.33
CA VAL A 237 12.09 14.90 -3.70
C VAL A 237 11.02 14.14 -4.46
N PHE A 238 11.22 12.82 -4.60
CA PHE A 238 10.24 11.86 -5.08
C PHE A 238 9.44 11.31 -3.88
N PHE A 239 8.11 11.39 -3.93
CA PHE A 239 7.23 10.88 -2.89
C PHE A 239 6.52 9.63 -3.38
N VAL A 240 6.54 8.55 -2.58
CA VAL A 240 6.03 7.24 -2.99
C VAL A 240 5.12 6.66 -1.90
N GLY A 241 4.13 5.87 -2.31
CA GLY A 241 3.17 5.27 -1.37
C GLY A 241 2.34 6.34 -0.66
N ASP A 242 2.12 6.18 0.62
CA ASP A 242 1.29 7.10 1.40
C ASP A 242 1.86 8.53 1.47
N SER A 243 3.17 8.72 1.28
CA SER A 243 3.77 10.05 1.19
C SER A 243 3.25 10.86 0.01
N ALA A 244 2.88 10.20 -1.10
CA ALA A 244 2.21 10.80 -2.26
C ALA A 244 0.69 10.57 -2.28
N GLY A 245 0.12 10.02 -1.21
CA GLY A 245 -1.31 9.74 -1.14
C GLY A 245 -1.76 8.61 -2.07
N HIS A 246 -0.90 7.65 -2.36
CA HIS A 246 -1.18 6.56 -3.30
C HIS A 246 -2.08 5.45 -2.74
N CYS A 247 -2.58 5.56 -1.51
CA CYS A 247 -3.60 4.65 -1.01
C CYS A 247 -4.91 4.85 -1.77
N PHE A 248 -5.41 3.80 -2.44
CA PHE A 248 -6.59 3.90 -3.28
C PHE A 248 -7.86 4.12 -2.43
N PRO A 249 -8.63 5.18 -2.70
CA PRO A 249 -9.85 5.48 -1.94
C PRO A 249 -10.88 4.35 -2.04
N LEU A 250 -11.89 4.37 -1.19
CA LEU A 250 -12.96 3.37 -1.06
C LEU A 250 -12.50 2.07 -0.41
N SER A 251 -11.50 1.42 -0.99
CA SER A 251 -10.94 0.16 -0.45
C SER A 251 -9.89 0.37 0.65
N GLY A 252 -9.26 1.55 0.71
CA GLY A 252 -8.12 1.78 1.61
C GLY A 252 -6.89 0.92 1.25
N GLU A 253 -6.86 0.39 0.03
CA GLU A 253 -5.80 -0.50 -0.45
C GLU A 253 -4.61 0.33 -0.91
N GLY A 254 -3.51 0.26 -0.15
CA GLY A 254 -2.27 0.98 -0.40
C GLY A 254 -1.12 0.10 -0.88
N ILE A 255 -1.20 -1.24 -0.73
CA ILE A 255 -0.08 -2.15 -0.98
C ILE A 255 0.22 -2.27 -2.47
N ARG A 256 -0.78 -2.61 -3.27
CA ARG A 256 -0.69 -2.72 -4.73
C ARG A 256 -0.22 -1.42 -5.37
N THR A 257 -0.79 -0.31 -4.94
CA THR A 257 -0.43 1.01 -5.44
C THR A 257 0.95 1.45 -4.98
N ALA A 258 1.39 1.07 -3.76
CA ALA A 258 2.76 1.27 -3.31
C ALA A 258 3.78 0.57 -4.22
N PHE A 259 3.51 -0.68 -4.62
CA PHE A 259 4.35 -1.38 -5.61
C PHE A 259 4.34 -0.67 -6.96
N TYR A 260 3.16 -0.36 -7.48
CA TYR A 260 2.98 0.25 -8.79
C TYR A 260 3.73 1.59 -8.93
N PHE A 261 3.48 2.52 -8.01
CA PHE A 261 4.13 3.82 -8.02
C PHE A 261 5.60 3.75 -7.57
N GLY A 262 5.96 2.79 -6.72
CA GLY A 262 7.35 2.50 -6.37
C GLY A 262 8.18 2.08 -7.58
N ILE A 263 7.65 1.19 -8.40
CA ILE A 263 8.25 0.76 -9.66
C ILE A 263 8.39 1.94 -10.63
N ALA A 264 7.32 2.76 -10.78
CA ALA A 264 7.36 3.93 -11.65
C ALA A 264 8.45 4.92 -11.20
N CYS A 265 8.53 5.22 -9.92
CA CYS A 265 9.58 6.06 -9.34
C CYS A 265 10.98 5.47 -9.58
N GLY A 266 11.16 4.17 -9.30
CA GLY A 266 12.44 3.49 -9.50
C GLY A 266 12.92 3.53 -10.94
N ARG A 267 12.01 3.42 -11.92
CA ARG A 267 12.33 3.54 -13.36
C ARG A 267 12.81 4.94 -13.74
N GLU A 268 12.17 5.98 -13.24
CA GLU A 268 12.60 7.35 -13.49
C GLU A 268 13.98 7.63 -12.87
N LEU A 269 14.20 7.13 -11.65
CA LEU A 269 15.50 7.22 -10.99
C LEU A 269 16.58 6.46 -11.75
N ARG A 270 16.28 5.27 -12.24
CA ARG A 270 17.19 4.48 -13.09
C ARG A 270 17.58 5.24 -14.36
N ALA A 271 16.64 5.91 -15.01
CA ALA A 271 16.92 6.74 -16.19
C ALA A 271 17.85 7.91 -15.86
N VAL A 272 17.75 8.49 -14.65
CA VAL A 272 18.70 9.51 -14.18
C VAL A 272 20.10 8.92 -13.97
N LEU A 273 20.19 7.76 -13.33
CA LEU A 273 21.46 7.08 -13.07
C LEU A 273 22.17 6.64 -14.35
N ALA A 274 21.39 6.26 -15.37
CA ALA A 274 21.92 5.92 -16.72
C ALA A 274 22.32 7.15 -17.56
N GLY A 275 22.08 8.39 -17.05
CA GLY A 275 22.34 9.61 -17.82
C GLY A 275 21.33 9.89 -18.94
N GLU A 276 20.26 9.10 -19.03
CA GLU A 276 19.20 9.25 -20.05
C GLU A 276 18.27 10.42 -19.76
N ARG A 277 18.21 10.86 -18.50
CA ARG A 277 17.28 11.89 -18.05
C ARG A 277 17.91 12.74 -16.94
N SER A 278 17.66 14.06 -16.94
CA SER A 278 18.01 14.90 -15.81
C SER A 278 17.09 14.66 -14.61
N ARG A 279 17.55 14.98 -13.39
CA ARG A 279 16.75 14.92 -12.16
C ARG A 279 15.40 15.64 -12.32
N ASP A 280 15.41 16.86 -12.84
CA ASP A 280 14.19 17.67 -12.95
C ASP A 280 13.20 17.07 -13.94
N ARG A 281 13.68 16.52 -15.06
CA ARG A 281 12.83 15.80 -16.01
C ARG A 281 12.25 14.52 -15.42
N ALA A 282 13.01 13.79 -14.61
CA ALA A 282 12.54 12.59 -13.92
C ALA A 282 11.47 12.94 -12.87
N LEU A 283 11.68 14.01 -12.08
CA LEU A 283 10.67 14.52 -11.14
C LEU A 283 9.38 14.90 -11.86
N ALA A 284 9.48 15.65 -12.96
CA ALA A 284 8.32 16.05 -13.76
C ALA A 284 7.59 14.84 -14.36
N ALA A 285 8.32 13.87 -14.93
CA ALA A 285 7.75 12.66 -15.52
C ALA A 285 7.05 11.79 -14.48
N TYR A 286 7.66 11.59 -13.30
CA TYR A 286 7.04 10.84 -12.21
C TYR A 286 5.81 11.56 -11.64
N GLY A 287 5.88 12.88 -11.49
CA GLY A 287 4.74 13.69 -11.07
C GLY A 287 3.57 13.54 -12.04
N ALA A 288 3.81 13.71 -13.34
CA ALA A 288 2.80 13.53 -14.40
C ALA A 288 2.21 12.11 -14.38
N PHE A 289 3.06 11.08 -14.26
CA PHE A 289 2.60 9.69 -14.14
C PHE A 289 1.63 9.50 -12.96
N SER A 290 1.92 10.09 -11.80
CA SER A 290 1.00 10.03 -10.65
C SER A 290 -0.31 10.79 -10.94
N ASP A 291 -0.22 11.98 -11.54
CA ASP A 291 -1.37 12.84 -11.84
C ASP A 291 -2.32 12.24 -12.88
N ASP A 292 -1.84 11.42 -13.80
CA ASP A 292 -2.67 10.67 -14.76
C ASP A 292 -3.71 9.77 -14.07
N HIS A 293 -3.45 9.36 -12.83
CA HIS A 293 -4.38 8.56 -12.02
C HIS A 293 -5.41 9.40 -11.26
N ALA A 294 -5.30 10.73 -11.27
CA ALA A 294 -6.13 11.63 -10.47
C ALA A 294 -7.63 11.46 -10.74
N ARG A 295 -8.02 11.13 -11.99
CA ARG A 295 -9.43 10.89 -12.34
C ARG A 295 -9.98 9.65 -11.62
N ALA A 296 -9.26 8.54 -11.63
CA ALA A 296 -9.65 7.30 -10.97
C ALA A 296 -9.74 7.48 -9.44
N PHE A 297 -8.75 8.16 -8.84
CA PHE A 297 -8.76 8.49 -7.42
C PHE A 297 -9.93 9.38 -7.02
N ARG A 298 -10.27 10.40 -7.84
CA ARG A 298 -11.45 11.26 -7.58
C ARG A 298 -12.76 10.48 -7.67
N LEU A 299 -12.89 9.58 -8.65
CA LEU A 299 -14.07 8.71 -8.77
C LEU A 299 -14.21 7.80 -7.55
N ALA A 300 -13.14 7.10 -7.18
CA ALA A 300 -13.13 6.22 -6.00
C ALA A 300 -13.42 7.00 -4.70
N LEU A 301 -12.90 8.22 -4.56
CA LEU A 301 -13.20 9.10 -3.44
C LEU A 301 -14.68 9.54 -3.41
N GLY A 302 -15.29 9.73 -4.58
CA GLY A 302 -16.73 9.99 -4.70
C GLY A 302 -17.55 8.78 -4.20
N LEU A 303 -17.18 7.57 -4.62
CA LEU A 303 -17.80 6.32 -4.15
C LEU A 303 -17.59 6.10 -2.64
N GLN A 304 -16.40 6.40 -2.12
CA GLN A 304 -16.10 6.35 -0.68
C GLN A 304 -17.06 7.21 0.17
N ARG A 305 -17.54 8.32 -0.39
CA ARG A 305 -18.52 9.20 0.28
C ARG A 305 -19.96 8.73 0.07
N LEU A 306 -20.24 8.23 -1.13
CA LEU A 306 -21.60 7.81 -1.52
C LEU A 306 -22.00 6.49 -0.84
N VAL A 307 -21.14 5.47 -0.84
CA VAL A 307 -21.48 4.14 -0.33
C VAL A 307 -22.00 4.17 1.11
N PRO A 308 -21.31 4.82 2.08
CA PRO A 308 -21.86 4.94 3.43
C PRO A 308 -23.11 5.83 3.52
N ALA A 309 -23.40 6.65 2.52
CA ALA A 309 -24.58 7.53 2.50
C ALA A 309 -25.85 6.82 1.99
N LEU A 310 -25.72 5.67 1.32
CA LEU A 310 -26.88 4.91 0.84
C LEU A 310 -27.70 4.33 2.00
N PRO A 311 -29.05 4.30 1.88
CA PRO A 311 -29.88 3.57 2.83
C PRO A 311 -29.43 2.08 2.88
N PRO A 312 -29.36 1.44 4.07
CA PRO A 312 -28.82 0.09 4.18
C PRO A 312 -29.49 -0.96 3.30
N ARG A 313 -30.83 -0.89 3.12
CA ARG A 313 -31.55 -1.79 2.20
C ARG A 313 -31.15 -1.57 0.73
N ALA A 314 -30.98 -0.32 0.31
CA ALA A 314 -30.55 0.01 -1.05
C ALA A 314 -29.13 -0.47 -1.30
N LEU A 315 -28.22 -0.31 -0.30
CA LEU A 315 -26.86 -0.84 -0.36
C LEU A 315 -26.87 -2.38 -0.49
N THR A 316 -27.69 -3.10 0.30
CA THR A 316 -27.82 -4.55 0.18
C THR A 316 -28.26 -4.96 -1.22
N GLY A 317 -29.26 -4.29 -1.79
CA GLY A 317 -29.73 -4.54 -3.16
C GLY A 317 -28.62 -4.26 -4.20
N LEU A 318 -27.90 -3.15 -4.06
CA LEU A 318 -26.76 -2.82 -4.93
C LEU A 318 -25.68 -3.89 -4.88
N LEU A 319 -25.28 -4.34 -3.69
CA LEU A 319 -24.28 -5.40 -3.51
C LEU A 319 -24.74 -6.72 -4.12
N ALA A 320 -26.01 -7.10 -3.94
CA ALA A 320 -26.57 -8.30 -4.56
C ALA A 320 -26.51 -8.24 -6.10
N VAL A 321 -26.79 -7.07 -6.69
CA VAL A 321 -26.66 -6.86 -8.14
C VAL A 321 -25.19 -6.90 -8.58
N MET A 322 -24.30 -6.23 -7.86
CA MET A 322 -22.86 -6.21 -8.15
C MET A 322 -22.20 -7.57 -7.99
N GLY A 323 -22.74 -8.46 -7.14
CA GLY A 323 -22.29 -9.85 -6.99
C GLY A 323 -22.56 -10.74 -8.19
N ARG A 324 -23.35 -10.29 -9.18
CA ARG A 324 -23.54 -11.06 -10.44
C ARG A 324 -22.23 -11.14 -11.19
N GLU A 325 -21.86 -12.32 -11.66
CA GLU A 325 -20.53 -12.63 -12.22
C GLU A 325 -20.03 -11.59 -13.23
N ARG A 326 -20.84 -11.19 -14.20
CA ARG A 326 -20.46 -10.22 -15.25
C ARG A 326 -20.14 -8.83 -14.67
N LEU A 327 -20.93 -8.37 -13.70
CA LEU A 327 -20.75 -7.05 -13.08
C LEU A 327 -19.57 -7.07 -12.11
N CYS A 328 -19.47 -8.13 -11.31
CA CYS A 328 -18.33 -8.37 -10.43
C CYS A 328 -17.03 -8.34 -11.22
N ARG A 329 -16.93 -9.15 -12.30
CA ARG A 329 -15.75 -9.16 -13.17
C ARG A 329 -15.41 -7.78 -13.70
N ARG A 330 -16.35 -7.04 -14.30
CA ARG A 330 -16.11 -5.70 -14.84
C ARG A 330 -15.62 -4.71 -13.78
N ALA A 331 -16.21 -4.75 -12.58
CA ALA A 331 -15.84 -3.85 -11.49
C ALA A 331 -14.43 -4.16 -10.96
N PHE A 332 -14.10 -5.43 -10.76
CA PHE A 332 -12.79 -5.84 -10.25
C PHE A 332 -11.70 -5.76 -11.32
N ASP A 333 -11.99 -6.00 -12.60
CA ASP A 333 -11.04 -5.77 -13.70
C ASP A 333 -10.74 -4.27 -13.81
N TRP A 334 -11.75 -3.39 -13.79
CA TRP A 334 -11.54 -1.95 -13.75
C TRP A 334 -10.69 -1.54 -12.55
N TYR A 335 -10.97 -2.10 -11.38
CA TYR A 335 -10.21 -1.81 -10.17
C TYR A 335 -8.74 -2.25 -10.30
N LEU A 336 -8.47 -3.42 -10.87
CA LEU A 336 -7.12 -3.92 -11.08
C LEU A 336 -6.35 -3.09 -12.12
N GLU A 337 -7.02 -2.63 -13.19
CA GLU A 337 -6.41 -1.80 -14.25
C GLU A 337 -5.84 -0.47 -13.73
N GLN A 338 -6.37 0.06 -12.61
CA GLN A 338 -5.83 1.29 -12.01
C GLN A 338 -4.38 1.14 -11.51
N ALA A 339 -3.92 -0.06 -11.31
CA ALA A 339 -2.53 -0.43 -11.04
C ALA A 339 -2.36 -1.91 -11.40
N HIS A 340 -2.18 -2.20 -12.70
CA HIS A 340 -2.17 -3.57 -13.20
C HIS A 340 -0.81 -4.25 -12.95
N PRO A 341 -0.76 -5.51 -12.51
CA PRO A 341 0.49 -6.22 -12.17
C PRO A 341 1.42 -6.45 -13.36
N ARG A 342 0.92 -6.43 -14.61
CA ARG A 342 1.76 -6.44 -15.83
C ARG A 342 2.79 -5.30 -15.85
N PHE A 343 2.55 -4.23 -15.11
CA PHE A 343 3.50 -3.13 -14.98
C PHE A 343 4.81 -3.60 -14.32
N ALA A 344 4.76 -4.53 -13.36
CA ALA A 344 5.96 -5.06 -12.71
C ALA A 344 6.84 -5.92 -13.63
N GLY A 345 6.25 -6.60 -14.63
CA GLY A 345 6.98 -7.52 -15.53
C GLY A 345 7.82 -6.86 -16.63
N ARG A 346 7.81 -5.54 -16.79
CA ARG A 346 8.60 -4.80 -17.78
C ARG A 346 9.97 -4.39 -17.20
N ARG A 347 10.77 -5.32 -16.65
CA ARG A 347 12.18 -5.04 -16.38
C ARG A 347 12.92 -4.91 -17.73
N ALA A 348 13.63 -3.80 -17.95
CA ALA A 348 14.69 -3.77 -18.96
C ALA A 348 15.72 -4.83 -18.53
N SER A 349 15.96 -5.82 -19.37
CA SER A 349 16.98 -6.85 -19.10
C SER A 349 18.30 -6.14 -18.84
N PRO A 350 19.03 -6.48 -17.76
CA PRO A 350 20.39 -5.99 -17.58
C PRO A 350 21.20 -6.46 -18.79
N GLN A 351 21.74 -5.54 -19.59
CA GLN A 351 22.78 -5.88 -20.54
C GLN A 351 23.94 -6.47 -19.75
N ARG A 352 24.18 -7.77 -19.91
CA ARG A 352 25.41 -8.40 -19.40
C ARG A 352 26.57 -7.73 -20.12
N HIS A 353 27.29 -6.86 -19.44
CA HIS A 353 28.61 -6.46 -19.91
C HIS A 353 29.45 -7.72 -20.00
N PRO A 354 30.07 -7.99 -21.15
CA PRO A 354 31.03 -9.10 -21.24
C PRO A 354 32.19 -8.77 -20.27
N SER A 355 32.51 -9.72 -19.41
CA SER A 355 33.70 -9.66 -18.56
C SER A 355 34.91 -9.38 -19.45
N PRO A 356 35.83 -8.47 -19.09
CA PRO A 356 37.08 -8.35 -19.81
C PRO A 356 37.82 -9.70 -19.71
N SER A 357 38.00 -10.32 -20.86
CA SER A 357 38.84 -11.52 -21.05
C SER A 357 40.17 -11.27 -20.38
N ALA A 358 40.53 -12.13 -19.42
CA ALA A 358 41.91 -12.29 -18.98
C ALA A 358 42.72 -12.72 -20.17
N ALA A 359 43.45 -11.80 -20.78
CA ALA A 359 44.54 -12.09 -21.69
C ALA A 359 45.83 -12.13 -20.85
N ALA A 360 46.46 -13.26 -20.94
CA ALA A 360 47.68 -13.73 -20.31
C ALA A 360 48.86 -12.74 -20.36
#